data_b4d643a5666a6f011e65ef524c25aaac
#
_entry.id   b4d643a5666a6f011e65ef524c25aaac
#
_cell.length_a   1.000
_cell.length_b   1.000
_cell.length_c   1.000
_cell.angle_alpha   90.00
_cell.angle_beta   90.00
_cell.angle_gamma   90.00
#
_symmetry.space_group_name_H-M   'P 1'
#
loop_
_entity.id
_entity.type
_entity.pdbx_description
1 polymer ?
#
loop_
_entity_poly.entity_id
_entity_poly.type
_entity_poly.pdbx_seq_one_letter_code
_entity_poly.pdbx_strand_id
1 'polypeptide(L)'
;MPGYTQVRYEQDGRVVRLILDRPKYRNAQSRVLLEELDDAFKTAAEDQSVGVIVLTGEGDHFSAGHDLGTPEELEDREARPYPEGLRGRFERSSELFVEATLRWRDVPKPTIAAVRGYCIFGGWMIASACDVIFAAEDARFLPTNFQYFSVPWDINHRKARAIMFEGRFLDAHEAHELGFVEEVLPPGQLMDHVMAYAHRVAENDPFQLRMMKLAINQAEDSQGFTQHIRSAHGFYMLSSTGESDPGYALQKPEGGRRRPMVQRAMENYERRKQS
;
A
#
# COMPACT_ATOMS: atom_id res chain seq x y z
N MET A 1 -18.94 15.83 6.81
CA MET A 1 -17.95 14.79 6.53
C MET A 1 -18.28 14.21 5.16
N PRO A 2 -17.28 13.86 4.34
CA PRO A 2 -17.54 13.20 3.07
C PRO A 2 -18.34 11.89 3.29
N GLY A 3 -19.27 11.60 2.39
CA GLY A 3 -20.13 10.40 2.49
C GLY A 3 -19.45 9.16 1.88
N TYR A 4 -18.21 8.83 2.33
CA TYR A 4 -17.49 7.64 1.85
C TYR A 4 -18.19 6.34 2.28
N THR A 5 -18.07 5.31 1.47
CA THR A 5 -18.69 4.00 1.67
C THR A 5 -17.68 2.89 1.97
N GLN A 6 -16.41 3.09 1.59
CA GLN A 6 -15.33 2.10 1.72
C GLN A 6 -14.09 2.66 2.44
N VAL A 7 -14.10 3.94 2.78
CA VAL A 7 -13.10 4.62 3.60
C VAL A 7 -13.81 5.34 4.74
N ARG A 8 -13.28 5.26 5.94
CA ARG A 8 -13.73 6.13 7.04
C ARG A 8 -12.71 7.24 7.27
N TYR A 9 -13.23 8.44 7.51
CA TYR A 9 -12.46 9.63 7.84
C TYR A 9 -12.79 10.04 9.27
N GLU A 10 -11.86 9.84 10.18
CA GLU A 10 -12.05 10.12 11.61
C GLU A 10 -11.00 11.11 12.09
N GLN A 11 -11.42 12.22 12.67
CA GLN A 11 -10.52 13.25 13.20
C GLN A 11 -10.48 13.22 14.71
N ASP A 12 -9.26 13.22 15.27
CA ASP A 12 -8.96 13.36 16.67
C ASP A 12 -7.95 14.50 16.87
N GLY A 13 -8.45 15.65 17.30
CA GLY A 13 -7.66 16.86 17.37
C GLY A 13 -7.05 17.25 16.02
N ARG A 14 -5.73 17.27 15.95
CA ARG A 14 -4.97 17.58 14.73
C ARG A 14 -4.56 16.33 13.92
N VAL A 15 -4.98 15.15 14.33
CA VAL A 15 -4.70 13.90 13.66
C VAL A 15 -5.96 13.39 12.98
N VAL A 16 -5.83 13.00 11.70
CA VAL A 16 -6.89 12.32 10.95
C VAL A 16 -6.50 10.87 10.74
N ARG A 17 -7.44 9.97 11.00
CA ARG A 17 -7.34 8.56 10.61
C ARG A 17 -8.13 8.33 9.33
N LEU A 18 -7.46 7.83 8.30
CA LEU A 18 -8.05 7.26 7.10
C LEU A 18 -8.07 5.75 7.27
N ILE A 19 -9.25 5.15 7.30
CA ILE A 19 -9.42 3.73 7.59
C ILE A 19 -10.00 3.05 6.37
N LEU A 20 -9.27 2.11 5.79
CA LEU A 20 -9.78 1.25 4.72
C LEU A 20 -10.86 0.35 5.32
N ASP A 21 -12.12 0.51 4.91
CA ASP A 21 -13.27 -0.10 5.57
C ASP A 21 -13.99 -1.13 4.69
N ARG A 22 -13.23 -2.15 4.27
CA ARG A 22 -13.77 -3.34 3.60
C ARG A 22 -13.25 -4.63 4.26
N PRO A 23 -13.44 -4.82 5.60
CA PRO A 23 -12.84 -5.93 6.35
C PRO A 23 -13.30 -7.31 5.83
N LYS A 24 -14.53 -7.43 5.33
CA LYS A 24 -15.06 -8.65 4.68
C LYS A 24 -14.16 -9.15 3.55
N TYR A 25 -13.50 -8.24 2.84
CA TYR A 25 -12.60 -8.53 1.72
C TYR A 25 -11.13 -8.26 2.08
N ARG A 26 -10.79 -8.20 3.37
CA ARG A 26 -9.43 -7.88 3.86
C ARG A 26 -8.92 -6.57 3.28
N ASN A 27 -9.79 -5.59 3.19
CA ASN A 27 -9.51 -4.26 2.64
C ASN A 27 -8.92 -4.31 1.22
N ALA A 28 -9.44 -5.22 0.38
CA ALA A 28 -9.11 -5.26 -1.03
C ALA A 28 -9.50 -3.95 -1.72
N GLN A 29 -8.58 -3.41 -2.50
CA GLN A 29 -8.65 -2.08 -3.11
C GLN A 29 -9.51 -2.11 -4.38
N SER A 30 -10.81 -1.84 -4.23
CA SER A 30 -11.71 -1.56 -5.34
C SER A 30 -11.43 -0.18 -5.92
N ARG A 31 -11.97 0.11 -7.12
CA ARG A 31 -11.91 1.46 -7.68
C ARG A 31 -12.53 2.49 -6.74
N VAL A 32 -13.69 2.20 -6.18
CA VAL A 32 -14.39 3.10 -5.24
C VAL A 32 -13.53 3.39 -4.02
N LEU A 33 -12.91 2.37 -3.41
CA LEU A 33 -12.01 2.56 -2.27
C LEU A 33 -10.84 3.48 -2.63
N LEU A 34 -10.21 3.30 -3.79
CA LEU A 34 -9.06 4.11 -4.22
C LEU A 34 -9.46 5.55 -4.54
N GLU A 35 -10.61 5.76 -5.18
CA GLU A 35 -11.17 7.10 -5.45
C GLU A 35 -11.53 7.81 -4.15
N GLU A 36 -12.19 7.14 -3.21
CA GLU A 36 -12.51 7.68 -1.88
C GLU A 36 -11.25 7.97 -1.06
N LEU A 37 -10.23 7.12 -1.14
CA LEU A 37 -8.96 7.33 -0.44
C LEU A 37 -8.20 8.52 -1.01
N ASP A 38 -8.19 8.71 -2.34
CA ASP A 38 -7.56 9.87 -2.99
C ASP A 38 -8.25 11.18 -2.57
N ASP A 39 -9.58 11.19 -2.55
CA ASP A 39 -10.36 12.34 -2.07
C ASP A 39 -10.17 12.59 -0.57
N ALA A 40 -10.06 11.54 0.24
CA ALA A 40 -9.80 11.64 1.68
C ALA A 40 -8.42 12.23 1.98
N PHE A 41 -7.38 11.80 1.28
CA PHE A 41 -6.05 12.40 1.39
C PHE A 41 -6.06 13.87 0.99
N LYS A 42 -6.73 14.20 -0.12
CA LYS A 42 -6.86 15.59 -0.57
C LYS A 42 -7.61 16.44 0.46
N THR A 43 -8.75 15.96 0.96
CA THR A 43 -9.53 16.65 2.00
C THR A 43 -8.67 16.90 3.25
N ALA A 44 -7.95 15.90 3.74
CA ALA A 44 -7.06 16.05 4.88
C ALA A 44 -5.89 17.01 4.59
N ALA A 45 -5.37 17.01 3.36
CA ALA A 45 -4.28 17.91 2.95
C ALA A 45 -4.71 19.38 2.95
N GLU A 46 -5.93 19.68 2.53
CA GLU A 46 -6.49 21.04 2.42
C GLU A 46 -6.98 21.61 3.77
N ASP A 47 -7.35 20.73 4.72
CA ASP A 47 -7.86 21.15 6.04
C ASP A 47 -6.74 21.68 6.95
N GLN A 48 -6.79 22.97 7.27
CA GLN A 48 -5.80 23.64 8.15
C GLN A 48 -5.80 23.13 9.59
N SER A 49 -6.87 22.50 10.04
CA SER A 49 -6.97 21.91 11.39
C SER A 49 -6.19 20.59 11.48
N VAL A 50 -5.92 19.92 10.36
CA VAL A 50 -5.19 18.65 10.29
C VAL A 50 -3.69 18.90 10.23
N GLY A 51 -2.93 18.25 11.10
CA GLY A 51 -1.47 18.28 11.15
C GLY A 51 -0.81 16.99 10.64
N VAL A 52 -1.45 15.83 10.89
CA VAL A 52 -0.92 14.49 10.57
C VAL A 52 -2.05 13.59 10.06
N ILE A 53 -1.71 12.71 9.14
CA ILE A 53 -2.62 11.72 8.58
C ILE A 53 -2.13 10.32 8.97
N VAL A 54 -3.00 9.49 9.54
CA VAL A 54 -2.75 8.09 9.85
C VAL A 54 -3.59 7.23 8.93
N LEU A 55 -2.98 6.29 8.21
CA LEU A 55 -3.65 5.32 7.35
C LEU A 55 -3.63 3.94 7.98
N THR A 56 -4.77 3.28 8.08
CA THR A 56 -4.89 1.91 8.61
C THR A 56 -6.01 1.12 7.92
N GLY A 57 -6.13 -0.16 8.22
CA GLY A 57 -7.23 -1.01 7.75
C GLY A 57 -8.14 -1.42 8.89
N GLU A 58 -9.44 -1.48 8.64
CA GLU A 58 -10.43 -2.04 9.56
C GLU A 58 -10.26 -3.55 9.69
N GLY A 59 -10.44 -4.06 10.92
CA GLY A 59 -10.36 -5.49 11.22
C GLY A 59 -8.93 -6.03 11.29
N ASP A 60 -8.71 -7.27 10.82
CA ASP A 60 -7.46 -8.01 11.03
C ASP A 60 -6.37 -7.74 9.99
N HIS A 61 -6.63 -6.95 8.97
CA HIS A 61 -5.71 -6.77 7.85
C HIS A 61 -5.62 -5.31 7.40
N PHE A 62 -4.42 -4.87 7.09
CA PHE A 62 -4.23 -3.57 6.46
C PHE A 62 -4.84 -3.56 5.05
N SER A 63 -4.32 -4.37 4.12
CA SER A 63 -4.91 -4.56 2.80
C SER A 63 -4.37 -5.81 2.11
N ALA A 64 -5.28 -6.56 1.46
CA ALA A 64 -4.94 -7.68 0.60
C ALA A 64 -4.57 -7.27 -0.85
N GLY A 65 -4.38 -5.97 -1.10
CA GLY A 65 -4.08 -5.43 -2.43
C GLY A 65 -5.30 -5.24 -3.30
N HIS A 66 -5.10 -5.13 -4.62
CA HIS A 66 -6.16 -4.78 -5.55
C HIS A 66 -7.33 -5.76 -5.55
N ASP A 67 -8.54 -5.22 -5.66
CA ASP A 67 -9.75 -6.02 -5.81
C ASP A 67 -9.77 -6.67 -7.21
N LEU A 68 -9.78 -7.99 -7.21
CA LEU A 68 -9.74 -8.80 -8.43
C LEU A 68 -11.11 -9.31 -8.87
N GLY A 69 -12.20 -8.80 -8.28
CA GLY A 69 -13.57 -9.14 -8.67
C GLY A 69 -14.46 -9.55 -7.51
N THR A 70 -14.55 -8.72 -6.46
CA THR A 70 -15.69 -8.79 -5.54
C THR A 70 -16.96 -8.34 -6.26
N PRO A 71 -18.15 -8.73 -5.76
CA PRO A 71 -19.42 -8.32 -6.40
C PRO A 71 -19.51 -6.81 -6.62
N GLU A 72 -19.14 -6.03 -5.62
CA GLU A 72 -19.19 -4.55 -5.67
C GLU A 72 -18.23 -3.98 -6.72
N GLU A 73 -17.04 -4.55 -6.86
CA GLU A 73 -16.07 -4.14 -7.89
C GLU A 73 -16.55 -4.54 -9.30
N LEU A 74 -17.23 -5.69 -9.44
CA LEU A 74 -17.78 -6.12 -10.73
C LEU A 74 -18.96 -5.23 -11.14
N GLU A 75 -19.87 -4.90 -10.22
CA GLU A 75 -20.96 -3.94 -10.46
C GLU A 75 -20.43 -2.57 -10.89
N ASP A 76 -19.39 -2.07 -10.20
CA ASP A 76 -18.78 -0.79 -10.56
C ASP A 76 -18.15 -0.84 -11.96
N ARG A 77 -17.47 -1.93 -12.31
CA ARG A 77 -16.89 -2.10 -13.65
C ARG A 77 -17.95 -2.16 -14.75
N GLU A 78 -19.09 -2.76 -14.48
CA GLU A 78 -20.22 -2.80 -15.41
C GLU A 78 -20.84 -1.41 -15.58
N ALA A 79 -21.06 -0.69 -14.48
CA ALA A 79 -21.65 0.65 -14.48
C ALA A 79 -20.72 1.71 -15.09
N ARG A 80 -19.40 1.56 -14.89
CA ARG A 80 -18.36 2.50 -15.34
C ARG A 80 -17.25 1.74 -16.09
N PRO A 81 -17.52 1.20 -17.30
CA PRO A 81 -16.53 0.38 -18.00
C PRO A 81 -15.30 1.19 -18.38
N TYR A 82 -14.13 0.55 -18.27
CA TYR A 82 -12.89 1.09 -18.83
C TYR A 82 -12.80 0.80 -20.33
N PRO A 83 -12.06 1.63 -21.09
CA PRO A 83 -11.74 1.29 -22.46
C PRO A 83 -11.08 -0.07 -22.56
N GLU A 84 -11.46 -0.84 -23.58
CA GLU A 84 -10.91 -2.19 -23.80
C GLU A 84 -9.45 -2.18 -24.26
N GLY A 85 -8.79 -3.31 -24.13
CA GLY A 85 -7.45 -3.56 -24.63
C GLY A 85 -6.34 -2.97 -23.75
N LEU A 86 -5.11 -3.00 -24.31
CA LEU A 86 -3.89 -2.60 -23.60
C LEU A 86 -3.91 -1.12 -23.20
N ARG A 87 -4.43 -0.27 -24.07
CA ARG A 87 -4.52 1.18 -23.82
C ARG A 87 -5.38 1.49 -22.60
N GLY A 88 -6.59 0.97 -22.53
CA GLY A 88 -7.48 1.17 -21.39
C GLY A 88 -6.93 0.57 -20.09
N ARG A 89 -6.25 -0.59 -20.19
CA ARG A 89 -5.54 -1.17 -19.03
C ARG A 89 -4.42 -0.26 -18.54
N PHE A 90 -3.65 0.32 -19.46
CA PHE A 90 -2.57 1.25 -19.11
C PHE A 90 -3.14 2.51 -18.43
N GLU A 91 -4.13 3.17 -19.04
CA GLU A 91 -4.75 4.39 -18.49
C GLU A 91 -5.32 4.15 -17.09
N ARG A 92 -6.08 3.06 -16.92
CA ARG A 92 -6.61 2.68 -15.62
C ARG A 92 -5.52 2.46 -14.58
N SER A 93 -4.53 1.63 -14.88
CA SER A 93 -3.51 1.27 -13.90
C SER A 93 -2.56 2.44 -13.61
N SER A 94 -2.30 3.29 -14.60
CA SER A 94 -1.53 4.51 -14.42
C SER A 94 -2.22 5.44 -13.43
N GLU A 95 -3.50 5.76 -13.65
CA GLU A 95 -4.21 6.71 -12.80
C GLU A 95 -4.47 6.16 -11.40
N LEU A 96 -5.06 4.96 -11.29
CA LEU A 96 -5.51 4.42 -9.99
C LEU A 96 -4.36 3.92 -9.11
N PHE A 97 -3.26 3.45 -9.70
CA PHE A 97 -2.23 2.77 -8.93
C PHE A 97 -0.88 3.49 -8.93
N VAL A 98 -0.58 4.26 -9.96
CA VAL A 98 0.70 4.97 -10.05
C VAL A 98 0.55 6.42 -9.64
N GLU A 99 -0.24 7.18 -10.38
CA GLU A 99 -0.35 8.63 -10.16
C GLU A 99 -1.07 8.95 -8.84
N ALA A 100 -2.11 8.18 -8.46
CA ALA A 100 -2.75 8.33 -7.15
C ALA A 100 -1.75 8.08 -6.01
N THR A 101 -0.95 7.00 -6.08
CA THR A 101 0.03 6.67 -5.05
C THR A 101 1.15 7.72 -4.98
N LEU A 102 1.60 8.27 -6.12
CA LEU A 102 2.54 9.39 -6.14
C LEU A 102 1.94 10.64 -5.47
N ARG A 103 0.66 10.95 -5.73
CA ARG A 103 -0.02 12.07 -5.04
C ARG A 103 -0.07 11.89 -3.53
N TRP A 104 -0.30 10.66 -3.05
CA TRP A 104 -0.33 10.37 -1.60
C TRP A 104 1.03 10.52 -0.94
N ARG A 105 2.11 10.07 -1.61
CA ARG A 105 3.48 10.34 -1.18
C ARG A 105 3.74 11.85 -1.04
N ASP A 106 3.24 12.64 -1.96
CA ASP A 106 3.50 14.08 -2.03
C ASP A 106 2.51 14.94 -1.23
N VAL A 107 1.59 14.32 -0.47
CA VAL A 107 0.70 15.06 0.46
C VAL A 107 1.54 15.95 1.39
N PRO A 108 1.21 17.26 1.50
CA PRO A 108 2.04 18.23 2.20
C PRO A 108 1.93 18.17 3.74
N LYS A 109 1.67 16.98 4.27
CA LYS A 109 1.56 16.68 5.70
C LYS A 109 2.22 15.34 5.98
N PRO A 110 2.76 15.13 7.20
CA PRO A 110 3.22 13.81 7.61
C PRO A 110 2.13 12.74 7.47
N THR A 111 2.48 11.60 6.92
CA THR A 111 1.60 10.44 6.73
C THR A 111 2.20 9.22 7.42
N ILE A 112 1.38 8.49 8.15
CA ILE A 112 1.82 7.34 8.96
C ILE A 112 0.94 6.14 8.60
N ALA A 113 1.53 5.01 8.23
CA ALA A 113 0.81 3.76 8.07
C ALA A 113 0.87 2.92 9.36
N ALA A 114 -0.30 2.46 9.83
CA ALA A 114 -0.43 1.49 10.92
C ALA A 114 -0.86 0.15 10.33
N VAL A 115 0.07 -0.80 10.25
CA VAL A 115 -0.08 -2.04 9.51
C VAL A 115 -0.25 -3.24 10.43
N ARG A 116 -1.34 -4.01 10.27
CA ARG A 116 -1.50 -5.32 10.88
C ARG A 116 -1.96 -6.36 9.85
N GLY A 117 -1.72 -7.64 10.13
CA GLY A 117 -2.09 -8.73 9.24
C GLY A 117 -1.54 -8.54 7.83
N TYR A 118 -2.32 -8.74 6.79
CA TYR A 118 -1.84 -8.63 5.42
C TYR A 118 -1.64 -7.18 4.96
N CYS A 119 -0.43 -6.91 4.46
CA CYS A 119 -0.04 -5.74 3.69
C CYS A 119 0.62 -6.24 2.41
N ILE A 120 -0.17 -6.64 1.43
CA ILE A 120 0.30 -7.41 0.28
C ILE A 120 -0.09 -6.73 -1.03
N PHE A 121 0.76 -6.85 -2.03
CA PHE A 121 0.54 -6.28 -3.38
C PHE A 121 0.25 -4.77 -3.32
N GLY A 122 -0.95 -4.33 -3.74
CA GLY A 122 -1.38 -2.95 -3.61
C GLY A 122 -1.35 -2.42 -2.17
N GLY A 123 -1.46 -3.30 -1.16
CA GLY A 123 -1.28 -2.93 0.25
C GLY A 123 0.12 -2.40 0.53
N TRP A 124 1.18 -3.06 0.00
CA TRP A 124 2.55 -2.54 0.06
C TRP A 124 2.65 -1.16 -0.59
N MET A 125 2.06 -0.99 -1.79
CA MET A 125 2.12 0.27 -2.53
C MET A 125 1.61 1.45 -1.70
N ILE A 126 0.42 1.32 -1.10
CA ILE A 126 -0.16 2.42 -0.33
C ILE A 126 0.53 2.63 1.02
N ALA A 127 1.09 1.57 1.63
CA ALA A 127 1.89 1.71 2.84
C ALA A 127 3.22 2.44 2.55
N SER A 128 3.90 2.09 1.45
CA SER A 128 5.17 2.72 1.04
C SER A 128 5.03 4.18 0.58
N ALA A 129 3.81 4.63 0.28
CA ALA A 129 3.55 6.05 0.03
C ALA A 129 3.45 6.89 1.30
N CYS A 130 3.36 6.25 2.48
CA CYS A 130 3.39 6.94 3.76
C CYS A 130 4.83 7.20 4.21
N ASP A 131 5.03 8.28 4.98
CA ASP A 131 6.36 8.71 5.43
C ASP A 131 6.94 7.79 6.51
N VAL A 132 6.09 7.21 7.37
CA VAL A 132 6.49 6.32 8.47
C VAL A 132 5.52 5.13 8.52
N ILE A 133 6.07 3.95 8.77
CA ILE A 133 5.28 2.72 8.84
C ILE A 133 5.52 2.05 10.20
N PHE A 134 4.46 1.85 10.98
CA PHE A 134 4.44 1.00 12.17
C PHE A 134 3.74 -0.30 11.86
N ALA A 135 4.21 -1.41 12.41
CA ALA A 135 3.61 -2.70 12.17
C ALA A 135 3.28 -3.45 13.46
N ALA A 136 2.20 -4.21 13.44
CA ALA A 136 1.95 -5.21 14.46
C ALA A 136 2.80 -6.47 14.20
N GLU A 137 3.11 -7.24 15.25
CA GLU A 137 3.87 -8.51 15.16
C GLU A 137 3.23 -9.54 14.19
N ASP A 138 1.90 -9.46 14.03
CA ASP A 138 1.15 -10.29 13.11
C ASP A 138 1.19 -9.82 11.65
N ALA A 139 1.81 -8.69 11.36
CA ALA A 139 1.88 -8.15 10.02
C ALA A 139 2.68 -9.07 9.07
N ARG A 140 2.17 -9.20 7.84
CA ARG A 140 2.78 -9.99 6.76
C ARG A 140 2.79 -9.17 5.49
N PHE A 141 3.99 -8.90 5.02
CA PHE A 141 4.24 -8.08 3.84
C PHE A 141 4.57 -8.96 2.65
N LEU A 142 4.02 -8.63 1.50
CA LEU A 142 4.35 -9.32 0.24
C LEU A 142 4.59 -8.31 -0.87
N PRO A 143 5.84 -7.87 -1.05
CA PRO A 143 6.23 -7.09 -2.23
C PRO A 143 6.31 -8.03 -3.42
N THR A 144 5.64 -7.70 -4.51
CA THR A 144 5.71 -8.47 -5.76
C THR A 144 5.71 -7.52 -6.96
N ASN A 145 5.67 -8.09 -8.16
CA ASN A 145 5.57 -7.30 -9.38
C ASN A 145 4.21 -6.57 -9.43
N PHE A 146 4.24 -5.26 -9.31
CA PHE A 146 3.08 -4.39 -9.26
C PHE A 146 3.35 -3.01 -9.88
N GLN A 147 2.32 -2.21 -10.02
CA GLN A 147 2.32 -0.98 -10.82
C GLN A 147 3.22 0.11 -10.24
N TYR A 148 3.06 0.42 -8.96
CA TYR A 148 3.91 1.35 -8.22
C TYR A 148 5.07 0.57 -7.59
N PHE A 149 6.21 0.54 -8.27
CA PHE A 149 7.33 -0.32 -7.90
C PHE A 149 8.34 0.40 -7.00
N SER A 150 7.96 0.63 -5.73
CA SER A 150 8.78 1.31 -4.73
C SER A 150 9.84 0.45 -4.07
N VAL A 151 9.74 -0.88 -4.13
CA VAL A 151 10.57 -1.83 -3.36
C VAL A 151 12.08 -1.54 -3.38
N PRO A 152 12.73 -1.13 -4.51
CA PRO A 152 14.15 -0.79 -4.51
C PRO A 152 14.48 0.49 -3.74
N TRP A 153 13.49 1.31 -3.42
CA TRP A 153 13.63 2.53 -2.64
C TRP A 153 13.31 2.29 -1.16
N ASP A 154 12.37 1.38 -0.91
CA ASP A 154 11.93 1.00 0.43
C ASP A 154 12.97 0.16 1.18
N ILE A 155 13.73 -0.70 0.45
CA ILE A 155 14.71 -1.61 1.01
C ILE A 155 15.95 -1.74 0.11
N ASN A 156 17.05 -2.23 0.68
CA ASN A 156 18.29 -2.43 -0.07
C ASN A 156 18.10 -3.28 -1.34
N HIS A 157 18.68 -2.86 -2.47
CA HIS A 157 18.55 -3.49 -3.78
C HIS A 157 18.87 -5.00 -3.82
N ARG A 158 19.85 -5.47 -3.05
CA ARG A 158 20.22 -6.90 -3.00
C ARG A 158 19.15 -7.69 -2.26
N LYS A 159 18.63 -7.13 -1.16
CA LYS A 159 17.53 -7.73 -0.40
C LYS A 159 16.24 -7.72 -1.21
N ALA A 160 15.94 -6.61 -1.89
CA ALA A 160 14.80 -6.51 -2.82
C ALA A 160 14.82 -7.66 -3.86
N ARG A 161 15.97 -7.87 -4.54
CA ARG A 161 16.11 -8.98 -5.50
C ARG A 161 15.90 -10.35 -4.86
N ALA A 162 16.54 -10.61 -3.71
CA ALA A 162 16.40 -11.91 -3.04
C ALA A 162 14.95 -12.21 -2.68
N ILE A 163 14.24 -11.25 -2.09
CA ILE A 163 12.84 -11.40 -1.68
C ILE A 163 11.91 -11.55 -2.90
N MET A 164 12.11 -10.69 -3.91
CA MET A 164 11.27 -10.67 -5.11
C MET A 164 11.45 -11.91 -5.97
N PHE A 165 12.70 -12.39 -6.14
CA PHE A 165 12.99 -13.61 -6.93
C PHE A 165 12.49 -14.86 -6.24
N GLU A 166 12.56 -14.92 -4.92
CA GLU A 166 12.00 -16.01 -4.13
C GLU A 166 10.46 -15.95 -4.07
N GLY A 167 9.87 -14.75 -4.21
CA GLY A 167 8.43 -14.53 -4.17
C GLY A 167 7.83 -14.95 -2.83
N ARG A 168 8.38 -14.47 -1.71
CA ARG A 168 8.01 -14.85 -0.36
C ARG A 168 7.47 -13.69 0.47
N PHE A 169 6.80 -14.02 1.56
CA PHE A 169 6.45 -13.05 2.58
C PHE A 169 7.67 -12.56 3.37
N LEU A 170 7.52 -11.36 3.91
CA LEU A 170 8.29 -10.82 5.04
C LEU A 170 7.37 -10.79 6.27
N ASP A 171 7.88 -11.13 7.44
CA ASP A 171 7.21 -10.78 8.69
C ASP A 171 7.59 -9.35 9.14
N ALA A 172 6.93 -8.88 10.21
CA ALA A 172 7.11 -7.53 10.72
C ALA A 172 8.55 -7.26 11.16
N HIS A 173 9.20 -8.23 11.80
CA HIS A 173 10.57 -8.06 12.29
C HIS A 173 11.58 -7.99 11.15
N GLU A 174 11.46 -8.87 10.12
CA GLU A 174 12.31 -8.77 8.94
C GLU A 174 12.09 -7.44 8.19
N ALA A 175 10.84 -6.96 8.09
CA ALA A 175 10.53 -5.67 7.47
C ALA A 175 11.16 -4.49 8.26
N HIS A 176 11.20 -4.58 9.59
CA HIS A 176 11.89 -3.62 10.45
C HIS A 176 13.41 -3.67 10.27
N GLU A 177 14.02 -4.86 10.28
CA GLU A 177 15.46 -5.03 10.03
C GLU A 177 15.90 -4.48 8.67
N LEU A 178 15.01 -4.48 7.68
CA LEU A 178 15.25 -3.94 6.35
C LEU A 178 15.01 -2.42 6.24
N GLY A 179 14.49 -1.79 7.30
CA GLY A 179 14.20 -0.36 7.35
C GLY A 179 12.88 0.06 6.71
N PHE A 180 12.03 -0.89 6.31
CA PHE A 180 10.69 -0.60 5.79
C PHE A 180 9.69 -0.25 6.88
N VAL A 181 9.85 -0.85 8.06
CA VAL A 181 9.02 -0.61 9.25
C VAL A 181 9.86 0.08 10.32
N GLU A 182 9.35 1.17 10.88
CA GLU A 182 10.02 1.93 11.95
C GLU A 182 10.06 1.15 13.26
N GLU A 183 8.91 0.59 13.67
CA GLU A 183 8.80 -0.14 14.93
C GLU A 183 7.76 -1.26 14.83
N VAL A 184 8.01 -2.37 15.52
CA VAL A 184 7.10 -3.53 15.61
C VAL A 184 6.50 -3.59 17.00
N LEU A 185 5.17 -3.73 17.07
CA LEU A 185 4.38 -3.60 18.29
C LEU A 185 3.45 -4.80 18.48
N PRO A 186 3.11 -5.17 19.71
CA PRO A 186 2.01 -6.09 19.95
C PRO A 186 0.72 -5.61 19.28
N PRO A 187 -0.07 -6.48 18.64
CA PRO A 187 -1.25 -6.07 17.88
C PRO A 187 -2.24 -5.18 18.64
N GLY A 188 -2.42 -5.45 19.93
CA GLY A 188 -3.30 -4.66 20.80
C GLY A 188 -2.77 -3.28 21.21
N GLN A 189 -1.51 -2.97 20.91
CA GLN A 189 -0.86 -1.69 21.27
C GLN A 189 -0.60 -0.81 20.05
N LEU A 190 -0.71 -1.35 18.83
CA LEU A 190 -0.34 -0.65 17.60
C LEU A 190 -1.02 0.71 17.47
N MET A 191 -2.34 0.75 17.55
CA MET A 191 -3.08 2.01 17.31
C MET A 191 -2.84 3.05 18.40
N ASP A 192 -2.80 2.66 19.66
CA ASP A 192 -2.52 3.59 20.76
C ASP A 192 -1.13 4.21 20.60
N HIS A 193 -0.13 3.40 20.25
CA HIS A 193 1.24 3.87 20.00
C HIS A 193 1.30 4.82 18.80
N VAL A 194 0.70 4.43 17.67
CA VAL A 194 0.68 5.24 16.44
C VAL A 194 -0.03 6.58 16.68
N MET A 195 -1.17 6.57 17.38
CA MET A 195 -1.88 7.81 17.71
C MET A 195 -1.07 8.72 18.64
N ALA A 196 -0.43 8.15 19.66
CA ALA A 196 0.45 8.91 20.53
C ALA A 196 1.64 9.51 19.77
N TYR A 197 2.25 8.77 18.84
CA TYR A 197 3.30 9.29 17.95
C TYR A 197 2.76 10.40 17.04
N ALA A 198 1.61 10.19 16.38
CA ALA A 198 1.00 11.17 15.49
C ALA A 198 0.65 12.49 16.21
N HIS A 199 0.14 12.41 17.44
CA HIS A 199 -0.13 13.60 18.25
C HIS A 199 1.16 14.36 18.57
N ARG A 200 2.26 13.68 18.98
CA ARG A 200 3.56 14.33 19.20
C ARG A 200 4.09 15.00 17.93
N VAL A 201 3.94 14.37 16.77
CA VAL A 201 4.32 14.99 15.48
C VAL A 201 3.48 16.23 15.21
N ALA A 202 2.17 16.18 15.47
CA ALA A 202 1.22 17.27 15.24
C ALA A 202 1.44 18.50 16.16
N GLU A 203 2.25 18.39 17.21
CA GLU A 203 2.68 19.52 18.05
C GLU A 203 3.71 20.43 17.35
N ASN A 204 4.40 19.92 16.33
CA ASN A 204 5.41 20.69 15.59
C ASN A 204 4.75 21.65 14.59
N ASP A 205 5.53 22.65 14.15
CA ASP A 205 5.11 23.62 13.13
C ASP A 205 4.78 22.91 11.81
N PRO A 206 3.53 22.98 11.31
CA PRO A 206 3.11 22.32 10.10
C PRO A 206 3.90 22.75 8.86
N PHE A 207 4.32 24.01 8.81
CA PHE A 207 5.11 24.52 7.69
C PHE A 207 6.52 23.92 7.68
N GLN A 208 7.16 23.80 8.86
CA GLN A 208 8.47 23.14 8.97
C GLN A 208 8.38 21.66 8.61
N LEU A 209 7.36 20.94 9.10
CA LEU A 209 7.14 19.53 8.75
C LEU A 209 6.98 19.36 7.23
N ARG A 210 6.19 20.24 6.61
CA ARG A 210 6.04 20.26 5.14
C ARG A 210 7.37 20.49 4.43
N MET A 211 8.17 21.46 4.87
CA MET A 211 9.47 21.73 4.23
C MET A 211 10.46 20.58 4.39
N MET A 212 10.48 19.92 5.54
CA MET A 212 11.30 18.73 5.75
C MET A 212 10.87 17.58 4.83
N LYS A 213 9.58 17.28 4.74
CA LYS A 213 9.05 16.25 3.82
C LYS A 213 9.41 16.57 2.37
N LEU A 214 9.19 17.80 1.92
CA LEU A 214 9.57 18.23 0.57
C LEU A 214 11.06 18.05 0.30
N ALA A 215 11.93 18.38 1.26
CA ALA A 215 13.37 18.21 1.10
C ALA A 215 13.79 16.74 0.99
N ILE A 216 13.15 15.86 1.75
CA ILE A 216 13.39 14.41 1.68
C ILE A 216 12.91 13.86 0.33
N ASN A 217 11.67 14.16 -0.07
CA ASN A 217 11.12 13.74 -1.36
C ASN A 217 11.96 14.26 -2.53
N GLN A 218 12.43 15.51 -2.46
CA GLN A 218 13.31 16.10 -3.48
C GLN A 218 14.65 15.37 -3.59
N ALA A 219 15.20 14.86 -2.47
CA ALA A 219 16.44 14.09 -2.50
C ALA A 219 16.26 12.77 -3.27
N GLU A 220 15.14 12.08 -3.06
CA GLU A 220 14.79 10.86 -3.80
C GLU A 220 14.49 11.14 -5.28
N ASP A 221 13.71 12.20 -5.56
CA ASP A 221 13.37 12.58 -6.93
C ASP A 221 14.59 13.01 -7.74
N SER A 222 15.58 13.68 -7.10
CA SER A 222 16.85 14.02 -7.73
C SER A 222 17.68 12.77 -8.10
N GLN A 223 17.44 11.64 -7.42
CA GLN A 223 18.03 10.34 -7.74
C GLN A 223 17.19 9.55 -8.75
N GLY A 224 16.01 10.04 -9.13
CA GLY A 224 15.16 9.46 -10.16
C GLY A 224 13.97 8.64 -9.65
N PHE A 225 13.53 8.83 -8.41
CA PHE A 225 12.41 8.07 -7.83
C PHE A 225 11.17 8.10 -8.71
N THR A 226 10.58 9.26 -8.94
CA THR A 226 9.35 9.42 -9.73
C THR A 226 9.51 8.89 -11.16
N GLN A 227 10.68 9.14 -11.80
CA GLN A 227 10.96 8.62 -13.13
C GLN A 227 11.04 7.08 -13.14
N HIS A 228 11.67 6.49 -12.13
CA HIS A 228 11.76 5.04 -11.97
C HIS A 228 10.37 4.43 -11.81
N ILE A 229 9.53 4.96 -10.91
CA ILE A 229 8.17 4.47 -10.68
C ILE A 229 7.37 4.41 -11.99
N ARG A 230 7.37 5.51 -12.77
CA ARG A 230 6.67 5.58 -14.06
C ARG A 230 7.24 4.64 -15.11
N SER A 231 8.56 4.47 -15.16
CA SER A 231 9.21 3.53 -16.08
C SER A 231 8.95 2.08 -15.71
N ALA A 232 8.98 1.75 -14.41
CA ALA A 232 8.71 0.39 -13.91
C ALA A 232 7.27 -0.06 -14.21
N HIS A 233 6.31 0.88 -14.23
CA HIS A 233 4.94 0.60 -14.67
C HIS A 233 4.91 0.05 -16.12
N GLY A 234 5.75 0.56 -17.01
CA GLY A 234 5.90 0.00 -18.37
C GLY A 234 6.35 -1.46 -18.36
N PHE A 235 7.33 -1.83 -17.53
CA PHE A 235 7.75 -3.23 -17.37
C PHE A 235 6.65 -4.11 -16.78
N TYR A 236 5.90 -3.60 -15.79
CA TYR A 236 4.73 -4.29 -15.27
C TYR A 236 3.69 -4.55 -16.36
N MET A 237 3.37 -3.55 -17.18
CA MET A 237 2.42 -3.69 -18.28
C MET A 237 2.87 -4.76 -19.27
N LEU A 238 4.15 -4.81 -19.64
CA LEU A 238 4.71 -5.86 -20.50
C LEU A 238 4.59 -7.24 -19.87
N SER A 239 4.98 -7.37 -18.60
CA SER A 239 4.96 -8.66 -17.88
C SER A 239 3.55 -9.20 -17.63
N SER A 240 2.55 -8.32 -17.57
CA SER A 240 1.14 -8.67 -17.30
C SER A 240 0.29 -8.83 -18.57
N THR A 241 0.90 -8.57 -19.76
CA THR A 241 0.23 -8.63 -21.06
C THR A 241 0.79 -9.82 -21.83
N GLY A 242 -0.05 -10.74 -22.22
CA GLY A 242 0.36 -11.93 -22.96
C GLY A 242 0.13 -13.21 -22.17
N GLU A 243 0.39 -14.32 -22.82
CA GLU A 243 0.26 -15.63 -22.21
C GLU A 243 1.51 -15.95 -21.37
N SER A 244 1.30 -16.41 -20.17
CA SER A 244 2.38 -16.98 -19.36
C SER A 244 2.84 -18.30 -19.99
N ASP A 245 4.15 -18.56 -20.00
CA ASP A 245 4.67 -19.86 -20.37
C ASP A 245 3.98 -20.95 -19.50
N PRO A 246 3.32 -21.95 -20.11
CA PRO A 246 2.59 -22.98 -19.37
C PRO A 246 3.43 -23.70 -18.31
N GLY A 247 4.75 -23.81 -18.52
CA GLY A 247 5.68 -24.43 -17.58
C GLY A 247 5.85 -23.64 -16.26
N TYR A 248 5.50 -22.35 -16.26
CA TYR A 248 5.61 -21.47 -15.09
C TYR A 248 4.27 -20.96 -14.57
N ALA A 249 3.16 -21.34 -15.22
CA ALA A 249 1.83 -20.95 -14.76
C ALA A 249 1.55 -21.50 -13.35
N LEU A 250 1.18 -20.60 -12.45
CA LEU A 250 0.75 -21.00 -11.10
C LEU A 250 -0.63 -21.65 -11.18
N GLN A 251 -0.70 -22.96 -10.95
CA GLN A 251 -1.95 -23.69 -10.93
C GLN A 251 -2.77 -23.30 -9.68
N LYS A 252 -4.09 -23.17 -9.85
CA LYS A 252 -4.99 -23.05 -8.70
C LYS A 252 -5.02 -24.37 -7.94
N PRO A 253 -4.72 -24.37 -6.63
CA PRO A 253 -4.88 -25.58 -5.84
C PRO A 253 -6.35 -26.01 -5.82
N GLU A 254 -6.63 -27.29 -5.96
CA GLU A 254 -7.98 -27.83 -5.80
C GLU A 254 -8.52 -27.47 -4.40
N GLY A 255 -9.70 -26.85 -4.33
CA GLY A 255 -10.32 -26.42 -3.07
C GLY A 255 -9.63 -25.23 -2.34
N GLY A 256 -8.60 -24.64 -2.91
CA GLY A 256 -7.83 -23.57 -2.28
C GLY A 256 -8.60 -22.25 -2.16
N ARG A 257 -8.68 -21.71 -0.93
CA ARG A 257 -9.27 -20.39 -0.64
C ARG A 257 -8.33 -19.22 -0.96
N ARG A 258 -7.03 -19.47 -1.14
CA ARG A 258 -6.00 -18.46 -1.41
C ARG A 258 -5.68 -18.39 -2.89
N ARG A 259 -5.30 -17.20 -3.35
CA ARG A 259 -4.76 -17.03 -4.70
C ARG A 259 -3.43 -17.80 -4.82
N PRO A 260 -3.11 -18.39 -5.98
CA PRO A 260 -1.90 -19.20 -6.17
C PRO A 260 -0.60 -18.49 -5.76
N MET A 261 -0.45 -17.22 -6.11
CA MET A 261 0.73 -16.41 -5.74
C MET A 261 0.87 -16.26 -4.22
N VAL A 262 -0.23 -15.99 -3.50
CA VAL A 262 -0.23 -15.84 -2.03
C VAL A 262 0.10 -17.17 -1.37
N GLN A 263 -0.44 -18.26 -1.89
CA GLN A 263 -0.15 -19.59 -1.37
C GLN A 263 1.33 -19.95 -1.55
N ARG A 264 1.87 -19.79 -2.76
CA ARG A 264 3.28 -20.04 -3.03
C ARG A 264 4.20 -19.16 -2.17
N ALA A 265 3.85 -17.89 -2.01
CA ALA A 265 4.63 -16.99 -1.17
C ALA A 265 4.64 -17.42 0.31
N MET A 266 3.55 -17.99 0.81
CA MET A 266 3.49 -18.56 2.16
C MET A 266 4.37 -19.81 2.27
N GLU A 267 4.30 -20.72 1.29
CA GLU A 267 5.13 -21.92 1.25
C GLU A 267 6.63 -21.56 1.22
N ASN A 268 7.02 -20.57 0.41
CA ASN A 268 8.41 -20.10 0.34
C ASN A 268 8.87 -19.46 1.66
N TYR A 269 8.00 -18.70 2.30
CA TYR A 269 8.28 -18.14 3.62
C TYR A 269 8.50 -19.22 4.69
N GLU A 270 7.64 -20.24 4.73
CA GLU A 270 7.78 -21.34 5.69
C GLU A 270 9.05 -22.19 5.43
N ARG A 271 9.38 -22.47 4.17
CA ARG A 271 10.64 -23.17 3.82
C ARG A 271 11.87 -22.41 4.30
N ARG A 272 11.88 -21.08 4.14
CA ARG A 272 12.99 -20.24 4.60
C ARG A 272 13.17 -20.28 6.11
N LYS A 273 12.09 -20.37 6.89
CA LYS A 273 12.18 -20.49 8.36
C LYS A 273 12.75 -21.80 8.85
N GLN A 274 12.72 -22.83 8.00
CA GLN A 274 13.24 -24.17 8.31
C GLN A 274 14.70 -24.35 7.88
N SER A 275 15.25 -23.47 7.08
CA SER A 275 16.64 -23.43 6.59
C SER A 275 17.54 -22.54 7.44
#